data_34dcb2b76d2af47c80789c841a885371
#
_entry.id   34dcb2b76d2af47c80789c841a885371
#
_cell.length_a   1.000
_cell.length_b   1.000
_cell.length_c   1.000
_cell.angle_alpha   90.00
_cell.angle_beta   90.00
_cell.angle_gamma   90.00
#
_symmetry.space_group_name_H-M   'P 1'
#
loop_
_entity.id
_entity.type
_entity.pdbx_description
1 polymer ?
#
loop_
_entity_poly.entity_id
_entity_poly.type
_entity_poly.pdbx_seq_one_letter_code
_entity_poly.pdbx_strand_id
1 'polypeptide(L)'
;MSESQWTKQSGTLSHKNACKEFGLTEEEIIDAMKAGKLQYRKNYAHGNPYFRVLRIEVEGLARELHGNKAVEEQEIKSKLRKINREINSLKRKLASLEKQKVALLETQQQTKS
;
A
#
# COMPACT_ATOMS: atom_id res chain seq x y z
N MET A 1 -2.43 9.17 -27.23
CA MET A 1 -2.27 7.78 -26.82
C MET A 1 -2.35 7.67 -25.29
N SER A 2 -3.10 6.71 -24.80
CA SER A 2 -3.17 6.48 -23.36
C SER A 2 -1.89 5.79 -22.89
N GLU A 3 -1.43 6.12 -21.69
CA GLU A 3 -0.31 5.43 -21.07
C GLU A 3 -0.63 3.96 -20.86
N SER A 4 0.40 3.11 -20.99
CA SER A 4 0.28 1.71 -20.58
C SER A 4 0.01 1.63 -19.08
N GLN A 5 -0.87 0.75 -18.65
CA GLN A 5 -1.12 0.52 -17.22
C GLN A 5 0.14 0.05 -16.49
N TRP A 6 1.07 -0.60 -17.21
CA TRP A 6 2.33 -1.04 -16.62
C TRP A 6 3.28 0.11 -16.27
N THR A 7 3.18 1.24 -16.97
CA THR A 7 4.04 2.42 -16.76
C THR A 7 3.33 3.53 -16.01
N LYS A 8 2.01 3.44 -15.86
CA LYS A 8 1.22 4.44 -15.14
C LYS A 8 1.53 4.39 -13.65
N GLN A 9 1.66 5.56 -13.03
CA GLN A 9 1.88 5.66 -11.58
C GLN A 9 0.74 4.95 -10.84
N SER A 10 1.07 4.08 -9.89
CA SER A 10 0.11 3.27 -9.13
C SER A 10 -0.73 2.32 -9.99
N GLY A 11 -0.34 2.09 -11.25
CA GLY A 11 -1.04 1.16 -12.14
C GLY A 11 -0.77 -0.31 -11.84
N THR A 12 0.34 -0.61 -11.14
CA THR A 12 0.72 -1.97 -10.79
C THR A 12 0.94 -2.13 -9.29
N LEU A 13 0.84 -3.37 -8.83
CA LEU A 13 1.17 -3.70 -7.44
C LEU A 13 1.62 -5.17 -7.41
N SER A 14 2.33 -5.55 -6.33
CA SER A 14 2.71 -6.95 -6.16
C SER A 14 1.47 -7.79 -5.88
N HIS A 15 1.53 -9.07 -6.21
CA HIS A 15 0.39 -9.97 -5.96
C HIS A 15 0.04 -10.05 -4.47
N LYS A 16 1.03 -9.95 -3.58
CA LYS A 16 0.77 -9.95 -2.13
C LYS A 16 0.06 -8.69 -1.67
N ASN A 17 0.46 -7.53 -2.19
CA ASN A 17 -0.23 -6.26 -1.88
C ASN A 17 -1.63 -6.24 -2.48
N ALA A 18 -1.83 -6.87 -3.64
CA ALA A 18 -3.15 -7.01 -4.25
C ALA A 18 -4.10 -7.79 -3.33
N CYS A 19 -3.61 -8.85 -2.70
CA CYS A 19 -4.40 -9.59 -1.71
C CYS A 19 -4.85 -8.71 -0.57
N LYS A 20 -3.91 -7.94 0.01
CA LYS A 20 -4.19 -7.07 1.15
C LYS A 20 -5.14 -5.93 0.79
N GLU A 21 -4.90 -5.28 -0.35
CA GLU A 21 -5.67 -4.09 -0.73
C GLU A 21 -7.11 -4.43 -1.12
N PHE A 22 -7.30 -5.55 -1.83
CA PHE A 22 -8.61 -5.90 -2.38
C PHE A 22 -9.31 -7.04 -1.64
N GLY A 23 -8.70 -7.56 -0.58
CA GLY A 23 -9.30 -8.64 0.21
C GLY A 23 -9.40 -9.97 -0.54
N LEU A 24 -8.45 -10.23 -1.44
CA LEU A 24 -8.38 -11.47 -2.19
C LEU A 24 -7.40 -12.43 -1.55
N THR A 25 -7.64 -13.72 -1.72
CA THR A 25 -6.68 -14.73 -1.30
C THR A 25 -5.61 -14.89 -2.38
N GLU A 26 -4.45 -15.38 -1.98
CA GLU A 26 -3.36 -15.66 -2.93
C GLU A 26 -3.82 -16.67 -3.97
N GLU A 27 -4.59 -17.68 -3.58
CA GLU A 27 -5.15 -18.69 -4.48
C GLU A 27 -6.07 -18.05 -5.53
N GLU A 28 -6.93 -17.12 -5.12
CA GLU A 28 -7.82 -16.42 -6.07
C GLU A 28 -7.02 -15.67 -7.13
N ILE A 29 -5.95 -15.01 -6.74
CA ILE A 29 -5.10 -14.26 -7.67
C ILE A 29 -4.34 -15.21 -8.59
N ILE A 30 -3.73 -16.26 -8.05
CA ILE A 30 -2.98 -17.22 -8.85
C ILE A 30 -3.88 -17.94 -9.84
N ASP A 31 -5.07 -18.36 -9.42
CA ASP A 31 -6.03 -19.01 -10.31
C ASP A 31 -6.45 -18.08 -11.45
N ALA A 32 -6.65 -16.80 -11.16
CA ALA A 32 -6.99 -15.80 -12.18
C ALA A 32 -5.83 -15.57 -13.16
N MET A 33 -4.59 -15.60 -12.68
CA MET A 33 -3.41 -15.54 -13.54
C MET A 33 -3.34 -16.73 -14.48
N LYS A 34 -3.56 -17.93 -13.96
CA LYS A 34 -3.56 -19.15 -14.75
C LYS A 34 -4.69 -19.18 -15.78
N ALA A 35 -5.85 -18.62 -15.42
CA ALA A 35 -7.01 -18.54 -16.31
C ALA A 35 -6.89 -17.42 -17.36
N GLY A 36 -5.84 -16.61 -17.31
CA GLY A 36 -5.65 -15.51 -18.23
C GLY A 36 -6.48 -14.27 -17.93
N LYS A 37 -7.11 -14.20 -16.75
CA LYS A 37 -7.90 -13.03 -16.33
C LYS A 37 -7.03 -11.89 -15.83
N LEU A 38 -5.86 -12.20 -15.30
CA LEU A 38 -4.89 -11.21 -14.82
C LEU A 38 -3.60 -11.33 -15.63
N GLN A 39 -3.17 -10.21 -16.18
CA GLN A 39 -1.83 -10.11 -16.74
C GLN A 39 -0.85 -10.00 -15.58
N TYR A 40 0.34 -10.56 -15.75
CA TYR A 40 1.35 -10.49 -14.70
C TYR A 40 2.75 -10.43 -15.30
N ARG A 41 3.67 -9.87 -14.52
CA ARG A 41 5.11 -9.87 -14.83
C ARG A 41 5.86 -10.39 -13.62
N LYS A 42 6.84 -11.24 -13.86
CA LYS A 42 7.70 -11.78 -12.81
C LYS A 42 8.83 -10.79 -12.54
N ASN A 43 8.99 -10.38 -11.29
CA ASN A 43 10.06 -9.51 -10.83
C ASN A 43 10.76 -10.17 -9.65
N TYR A 44 11.89 -9.59 -9.25
CA TYR A 44 12.68 -10.11 -8.13
C TYR A 44 12.92 -8.98 -7.13
N ALA A 45 12.77 -9.33 -5.84
CA ALA A 45 13.14 -8.44 -4.75
C ALA A 45 14.09 -9.21 -3.84
N HIS A 46 15.33 -8.70 -3.68
CA HIS A 46 16.37 -9.35 -2.86
C HIS A 46 16.61 -10.82 -3.25
N GLY A 47 16.54 -11.10 -4.57
CA GLY A 47 16.72 -12.46 -5.08
C GLY A 47 15.48 -13.34 -5.03
N ASN A 48 14.38 -12.89 -4.43
CA ASN A 48 13.14 -13.65 -4.33
C ASN A 48 12.17 -13.25 -5.44
N PRO A 49 11.58 -14.20 -6.16
CA PRO A 49 10.61 -13.88 -7.21
C PRO A 49 9.27 -13.43 -6.62
N TYR A 50 8.64 -12.48 -7.28
CA TYR A 50 7.27 -12.09 -7.00
C TYR A 50 6.59 -11.66 -8.30
N PHE A 51 5.26 -11.58 -8.30
CA PHE A 51 4.51 -11.18 -9.48
C PHE A 51 3.98 -9.76 -9.31
N ARG A 52 4.08 -8.98 -10.41
CA ARG A 52 3.41 -7.69 -10.52
C ARG A 52 2.15 -7.89 -11.34
N VAL A 53 1.06 -7.32 -10.88
CA VAL A 53 -0.24 -7.37 -11.55
C VAL A 53 -0.79 -5.96 -11.77
N LEU A 54 -1.75 -5.82 -12.67
CA LEU A 54 -2.37 -4.52 -12.94
C LEU A 54 -3.50 -4.27 -11.94
N ARG A 55 -3.45 -3.13 -11.28
CA ARG A 55 -4.46 -2.74 -10.29
C ARG A 55 -5.88 -2.77 -10.84
N ILE A 56 -6.08 -2.26 -12.05
CA ILE A 56 -7.40 -2.20 -12.67
C ILE A 56 -7.99 -3.59 -12.89
N GLU A 57 -7.14 -4.56 -13.25
CA GLU A 57 -7.58 -5.95 -13.44
C GLU A 57 -7.89 -6.64 -12.13
N VAL A 58 -7.08 -6.40 -11.09
CA VAL A 58 -7.33 -6.95 -9.76
C VAL A 58 -8.63 -6.42 -9.18
N GLU A 59 -8.87 -5.12 -9.33
CA GLU A 59 -10.13 -4.50 -8.91
C GLU A 59 -11.33 -5.15 -9.59
N GLY A 60 -11.24 -5.36 -10.92
CA GLY A 60 -12.28 -6.04 -11.69
C GLY A 60 -12.53 -7.47 -11.20
N LEU A 61 -11.45 -8.20 -10.90
CA LEU A 61 -11.55 -9.56 -10.36
C LEU A 61 -12.24 -9.56 -9.00
N ALA A 62 -11.87 -8.63 -8.12
CA ALA A 62 -12.48 -8.53 -6.80
C ALA A 62 -13.98 -8.23 -6.90
N ARG A 63 -14.39 -7.35 -7.82
CA ARG A 63 -15.81 -7.05 -8.07
C ARG A 63 -16.56 -8.27 -8.60
N GLU A 64 -15.92 -9.04 -9.46
CA GLU A 64 -16.50 -10.27 -10.01
C GLU A 64 -16.71 -11.34 -8.93
N LEU A 65 -15.71 -11.54 -8.07
CA LEU A 65 -15.74 -12.59 -7.03
C LEU A 65 -16.53 -12.22 -5.79
N HIS A 66 -16.48 -10.96 -5.37
CA HIS A 66 -17.01 -10.52 -4.06
C HIS A 66 -18.09 -9.44 -4.14
N GLY A 67 -18.33 -8.88 -5.32
CA GLY A 67 -19.33 -7.83 -5.54
C GLY A 67 -18.82 -6.43 -5.27
N ASN A 68 -19.53 -5.44 -5.82
CA ASN A 68 -19.12 -4.04 -5.74
C ASN A 68 -19.09 -3.49 -4.32
N LYS A 69 -20.09 -3.85 -3.50
CA LYS A 69 -20.17 -3.37 -2.13
C LYS A 69 -18.98 -3.85 -1.30
N ALA A 70 -18.60 -5.11 -1.44
CA ALA A 70 -17.45 -5.67 -0.73
C ALA A 70 -16.14 -4.98 -1.15
N VAL A 71 -15.99 -4.67 -2.44
CA VAL A 71 -14.82 -3.95 -2.94
C VAL A 71 -14.76 -2.54 -2.36
N GLU A 72 -15.86 -1.82 -2.32
CA GLU A 72 -15.92 -0.47 -1.76
C GLU A 72 -15.56 -0.47 -0.27
N GLU A 73 -16.09 -1.42 0.48
CA GLU A 73 -15.76 -1.58 1.90
C GLU A 73 -14.28 -1.88 2.11
N GLN A 74 -13.71 -2.73 1.26
CA GLN A 74 -12.29 -3.07 1.32
C GLN A 74 -11.39 -1.87 0.98
N GLU A 75 -11.78 -1.06 0.01
CA GLU A 75 -11.07 0.16 -0.34
C GLU A 75 -11.02 1.13 0.84
N ILE A 76 -12.14 1.30 1.54
CA ILE A 76 -12.21 2.15 2.73
C ILE A 76 -11.27 1.62 3.81
N LYS A 77 -11.29 0.32 4.07
CA LYS A 77 -10.39 -0.30 5.06
C LYS A 77 -8.92 -0.07 4.71
N SER A 78 -8.57 -0.22 3.43
CA SER A 78 -7.19 -0.01 2.97
C SER A 78 -6.75 1.44 3.14
N LYS A 79 -7.63 2.39 2.82
CA LYS A 79 -7.36 3.82 3.00
C LYS A 79 -7.18 4.18 4.47
N LEU A 80 -8.05 3.64 5.33
CA LEU A 80 -7.96 3.87 6.78
C LEU A 80 -6.65 3.33 7.35
N ARG A 81 -6.21 2.15 6.93
CA ARG A 81 -4.92 1.61 7.36
C ARG A 81 -3.75 2.52 6.98
N LYS A 82 -3.77 3.05 5.77
CA LYS A 82 -2.72 3.98 5.30
C LYS A 82 -2.73 5.27 6.11
N ILE A 83 -3.91 5.84 6.35
CA ILE A 83 -4.06 7.06 7.14
C ILE A 83 -3.58 6.83 8.56
N ASN A 84 -3.96 5.71 9.19
CA ASN A 84 -3.54 5.40 10.56
C ASN A 84 -2.02 5.23 10.67
N ARG A 85 -1.38 4.60 9.68
CA ARG A 85 0.09 4.50 9.65
C ARG A 85 0.75 5.87 9.56
N GLU A 86 0.19 6.76 8.75
CA GLU A 86 0.71 8.12 8.62
C GLU A 86 0.53 8.91 9.92
N ILE A 87 -0.65 8.80 10.55
CA ILE A 87 -0.91 9.43 11.85
C ILE A 87 0.12 8.97 12.88
N ASN A 88 0.36 7.66 12.97
CA ASN A 88 1.32 7.12 13.92
C ASN A 88 2.75 7.59 13.64
N SER A 89 3.12 7.67 12.37
CA SER A 89 4.43 8.19 11.96
C SER A 89 4.60 9.65 12.37
N LEU A 90 3.57 10.47 12.14
CA LEU A 90 3.57 11.89 12.51
C LEU A 90 3.62 12.07 14.02
N LYS A 91 2.92 11.23 14.79
CA LYS A 91 2.97 11.27 16.26
C LYS A 91 4.38 11.00 16.77
N ARG A 92 5.07 10.01 16.21
CA ARG A 92 6.46 9.72 16.59
C ARG A 92 7.39 10.88 16.25
N LYS A 93 7.22 11.49 15.08
CA LYS A 93 8.00 12.65 14.66
C LYS A 93 7.76 13.84 15.59
N LEU A 94 6.49 14.08 15.94
CA LEU A 94 6.12 15.14 16.87
C LEU A 94 6.79 14.93 18.24
N ALA A 95 6.72 13.71 18.78
CA ALA A 95 7.35 13.39 20.07
C ALA A 95 8.86 13.63 20.03
N SER A 96 9.52 13.25 18.94
CA SER A 96 10.96 13.49 18.76
C SER A 96 11.29 14.99 18.75
N LEU A 97 10.50 15.76 18.01
CA LEU A 97 10.71 17.23 17.94
C LEU A 97 10.46 17.90 19.27
N GLU A 98 9.47 17.46 20.03
CA GLU A 98 9.19 17.98 21.36
C GLU A 98 10.35 17.74 22.32
N LYS A 99 10.97 16.56 22.27
CA LYS A 99 12.18 16.24 23.04
C LYS A 99 13.34 17.15 22.67
N GLN A 100 13.55 17.37 21.37
CA GLN A 100 14.59 18.27 20.88
C GLN A 100 14.36 19.71 21.37
N LYS A 101 13.11 20.15 21.33
CA LYS A 101 12.73 21.47 21.81
C LYS A 101 13.06 21.63 23.29
N VAL A 102 12.68 20.66 24.11
CA VAL A 102 12.98 20.70 25.57
C VAL A 102 14.49 20.76 25.81
N ALA A 103 15.26 19.93 25.11
CA ALA A 103 16.71 19.92 25.25
C ALA A 103 17.34 21.28 24.90
N LEU A 104 16.84 21.91 23.83
CA LEU A 104 17.35 23.23 23.42
C LEU A 104 16.97 24.32 24.42
N LEU A 105 15.76 24.26 24.98
CA LEU A 105 15.32 25.21 25.99
C LEU A 105 16.16 25.09 27.28
N GLU A 106 16.50 23.87 27.70
CA GLU A 106 17.37 23.63 28.83
C GLU A 106 18.78 24.20 28.60
N THR A 107 19.32 23.96 27.39
CA THR A 107 20.61 24.52 26.99
C THR A 107 20.58 26.06 27.04
N GLN A 108 19.51 26.66 26.53
CA GLN A 108 19.33 28.11 26.55
C GLN A 108 19.35 28.68 27.99
N GLN A 109 18.67 28.00 28.91
CA GLN A 109 18.66 28.41 30.32
C GLN A 109 20.04 28.34 30.95
N GLN A 110 20.81 27.29 30.64
CA GLN A 110 22.18 27.12 31.14
C GLN A 110 23.10 28.22 30.66
N THR A 111 22.95 28.69 29.43
CA THR A 111 23.78 29.77 28.87
C THR A 111 23.44 31.15 29.40
N LYS A 112 22.26 31.32 29.99
CA LYS A 112 21.81 32.59 30.58
C LYS A 112 22.25 32.80 32.01
N SER A 113 22.69 31.78 32.70
CA SER A 113 23.13 31.88 34.10
C SER A 113 24.58 32.26 34.23
#